data_3591dffa9f840725dfaebf96eea170a2
#
_entry.id   3591dffa9f840725dfaebf96eea170a2
#
_cell.length_a   1.000
_cell.length_b   1.000
_cell.length_c   1.000
_cell.angle_alpha   90.00
_cell.angle_beta   90.00
_cell.angle_gamma   90.00
#
_symmetry.space_group_name_H-M   'P 1'
#
loop_
_entity.id
_entity.type
_entity.pdbx_description
1 polymer ?
#
loop_
_entity_poly.entity_id
_entity_poly.type
_entity_poly.pdbx_seq_one_letter_code
_entity_poly.pdbx_strand_id
1 'polypeptide(L)'
;REEDCGTKEGLEIRTIIEGGEVVEALKDRILGRVLAEDIVSKDGDFKIKKGTLIDEALAEELDNNNINSAKVRSAITCETSFGICSMCYGRDLGRGHLVDPGEAVGIVAAQSIGEPGTQLTMRTFHIGGAASSSSEDNAIVVNNAGMINFSSDIKTVTNKDKQEVVVSRNSQVTLIDEKGKLIEQHKIIYGATLFVKDQTNVEPGLKIAGWDPYTRPIISEVEGIVQFTDIDDGVTVRSKTDELTGLSSIEVIDVAERPSAGKDKVPSIALVDSKGKPVPLGEHKTPANYSLPSKALVNLKDGKKLHAGEVLARIPLEGSKTKDITGGLPRVADLFEARKPKDAAVLAEESGIIAFGKETKGKVRLVITPDGATKKTQNIEMLIPKHRILTVFEGERIEKGDIISDGPLSPHDILRLRGIPQLTNFIVNEIQDVYRLQGVLINDKHIETILRQ
;
A
#
# COMPACT_ATOMS: atom_id res chain seq x y z
N ARG A 1 -35.92 -7.49 6.02
CA ARG A 1 -37.39 -7.27 6.00
C ARG A 1 -37.97 -7.19 4.61
N GLU A 2 -37.21 -6.74 3.64
CA GLU A 2 -37.60 -6.56 2.25
C GLU A 2 -36.86 -7.55 1.37
N GLU A 3 -37.41 -7.93 0.25
CA GLU A 3 -36.76 -8.84 -0.69
C GLU A 3 -35.62 -8.08 -1.41
N ASP A 4 -35.88 -6.84 -1.85
CA ASP A 4 -34.93 -6.01 -2.56
C ASP A 4 -35.06 -4.54 -2.19
N CYS A 5 -33.93 -3.88 -1.87
CA CYS A 5 -33.89 -2.43 -1.60
C CYS A 5 -33.69 -1.59 -2.87
N GLY A 6 -33.42 -2.23 -4.02
CA GLY A 6 -33.24 -1.56 -5.30
C GLY A 6 -31.89 -0.85 -5.49
N THR A 7 -30.93 -1.01 -4.57
CA THR A 7 -29.61 -0.35 -4.68
C THR A 7 -28.90 -0.70 -5.99
N LYS A 8 -28.22 0.29 -6.56
CA LYS A 8 -27.34 0.12 -7.72
C LYS A 8 -25.88 0.01 -7.33
N GLU A 9 -25.57 0.25 -6.05
CA GLU A 9 -24.22 0.17 -5.53
C GLU A 9 -23.87 -1.27 -5.15
N GLY A 10 -22.59 -1.56 -5.19
CA GLY A 10 -22.04 -2.86 -4.81
C GLY A 10 -20.60 -2.71 -4.31
N LEU A 11 -20.14 -3.74 -3.61
CA LEU A 11 -18.76 -3.85 -3.17
C LEU A 11 -17.98 -4.65 -4.21
N GLU A 12 -16.85 -4.13 -4.64
CA GLU A 12 -15.94 -4.88 -5.49
C GLU A 12 -15.11 -5.84 -4.64
N ILE A 13 -15.26 -7.14 -4.93
CA ILE A 13 -14.51 -8.22 -4.31
C ILE A 13 -13.48 -8.73 -5.31
N ARG A 14 -12.26 -8.95 -4.82
CA ARG A 14 -11.12 -9.47 -5.59
C ARG A 14 -10.52 -10.67 -4.90
N THR A 15 -9.77 -11.47 -5.66
CA THR A 15 -8.89 -12.51 -5.12
C THR A 15 -7.93 -11.90 -4.09
N ILE A 16 -7.71 -12.57 -2.96
CA ILE A 16 -6.72 -12.16 -1.96
C ILE A 16 -5.42 -12.89 -2.26
N ILE A 17 -4.35 -12.11 -2.37
CA ILE A 17 -3.01 -12.58 -2.65
C ILE A 17 -2.10 -12.04 -1.56
N GLU A 18 -1.39 -12.93 -0.87
CA GLU A 18 -0.42 -12.60 0.18
C GLU A 18 0.89 -13.33 -0.10
N GLY A 19 2.01 -12.65 0.06
CA GLY A 19 3.33 -13.25 -0.19
C GLY A 19 3.54 -13.75 -1.62
N GLY A 20 2.71 -13.27 -2.57
CA GLY A 20 2.72 -13.71 -3.96
C GLY A 20 1.78 -14.88 -4.28
N GLU A 21 1.25 -15.57 -3.29
CA GLU A 21 0.34 -16.71 -3.49
C GLU A 21 -1.14 -16.32 -3.27
N VAL A 22 -2.03 -17.00 -3.98
CA VAL A 22 -3.48 -16.83 -3.81
C VAL A 22 -3.90 -17.50 -2.50
N VAL A 23 -4.23 -16.69 -1.50
CA VAL A 23 -4.69 -17.16 -0.18
C VAL A 23 -6.18 -17.49 -0.22
N GLU A 24 -6.98 -16.67 -0.91
CA GLU A 24 -8.41 -16.90 -1.05
C GLU A 24 -8.87 -16.54 -2.46
N ALA A 25 -9.36 -17.53 -3.18
CA ALA A 25 -9.83 -17.36 -4.56
C ALA A 25 -11.10 -16.51 -4.60
N LEU A 26 -11.30 -15.79 -5.72
CA LEU A 26 -12.52 -15.00 -5.91
C LEU A 26 -13.78 -15.85 -5.74
N LYS A 27 -13.81 -17.08 -6.29
CA LYS A 27 -14.94 -17.99 -6.24
C LYS A 27 -15.43 -18.26 -4.81
N ASP A 28 -14.50 -18.41 -3.84
CA ASP A 28 -14.86 -18.71 -2.45
C ASP A 28 -15.45 -17.48 -1.75
N ARG A 29 -14.97 -16.29 -2.09
CA ARG A 29 -15.43 -15.03 -1.52
C ARG A 29 -16.79 -14.55 -2.03
N ILE A 30 -17.10 -14.85 -3.30
CA ILE A 30 -18.35 -14.40 -3.92
C ILE A 30 -19.48 -15.44 -3.82
N LEU A 31 -19.17 -16.66 -3.41
CA LEU A 31 -20.15 -17.72 -3.25
C LEU A 31 -21.32 -17.28 -2.34
N GLY A 32 -22.55 -17.45 -2.82
CA GLY A 32 -23.74 -17.05 -2.11
C GLY A 32 -23.99 -15.54 -2.06
N ARG A 33 -23.29 -14.75 -2.88
CA ARG A 33 -23.55 -13.31 -3.09
C ARG A 33 -24.42 -13.09 -4.31
N VAL A 34 -25.04 -11.92 -4.39
CA VAL A 34 -25.83 -11.48 -5.53
C VAL A 34 -25.04 -10.45 -6.32
N LEU A 35 -24.98 -10.56 -7.63
CA LEU A 35 -24.28 -9.64 -8.50
C LEU A 35 -24.95 -8.25 -8.49
N ALA A 36 -24.13 -7.20 -8.34
CA ALA A 36 -24.55 -5.80 -8.44
C ALA A 36 -24.50 -5.27 -9.88
N GLU A 37 -23.60 -5.80 -10.70
CA GLU A 37 -23.40 -5.42 -12.10
C GLU A 37 -23.33 -6.65 -13.01
N ASP A 38 -23.58 -6.45 -14.31
CA ASP A 38 -23.41 -7.51 -15.31
C ASP A 38 -21.91 -7.85 -15.41
N ILE A 39 -21.59 -9.14 -15.41
CA ILE A 39 -20.25 -9.63 -15.72
C ILE A 39 -20.20 -10.09 -17.16
N VAL A 40 -19.24 -9.62 -17.92
CA VAL A 40 -18.97 -10.02 -19.29
C VAL A 40 -17.52 -10.46 -19.40
N SER A 41 -17.27 -11.65 -19.93
CA SER A 41 -15.90 -12.10 -20.23
C SER A 41 -15.23 -11.21 -21.27
N LYS A 42 -13.91 -11.15 -21.25
CA LYS A 42 -13.10 -10.38 -22.23
C LYS A 42 -13.41 -10.81 -23.68
N ASP A 43 -13.74 -12.07 -23.89
CA ASP A 43 -14.04 -12.65 -25.20
C ASP A 43 -15.52 -12.47 -25.60
N GLY A 44 -16.36 -11.98 -24.70
CA GLY A 44 -17.78 -11.69 -24.94
C GLY A 44 -18.72 -12.90 -24.92
N ASP A 45 -18.20 -14.11 -24.85
CA ASP A 45 -18.98 -15.36 -24.94
C ASP A 45 -19.69 -15.71 -23.63
N PHE A 46 -19.22 -15.18 -22.51
CA PHE A 46 -19.79 -15.43 -21.18
C PHE A 46 -20.38 -14.16 -20.59
N LYS A 47 -21.65 -14.24 -20.21
CA LYS A 47 -22.37 -13.11 -19.62
C LYS A 47 -23.29 -13.55 -18.49
N ILE A 48 -23.13 -12.96 -17.31
CA ILE A 48 -24.04 -13.09 -16.18
C ILE A 48 -24.71 -11.75 -15.91
N LYS A 49 -26.02 -11.77 -15.72
CA LYS A 49 -26.79 -10.55 -15.44
C LYS A 49 -26.71 -10.19 -13.96
N LYS A 50 -26.79 -8.88 -13.70
CA LYS A 50 -27.00 -8.36 -12.34
C LYS A 50 -28.25 -8.97 -11.69
N GLY A 51 -28.22 -9.11 -10.37
CA GLY A 51 -29.30 -9.71 -9.60
C GLY A 51 -29.26 -11.23 -9.55
N THR A 52 -28.31 -11.89 -10.23
CA THR A 52 -28.13 -13.34 -10.17
C THR A 52 -27.43 -13.71 -8.86
N LEU A 53 -27.97 -14.70 -8.15
CA LEU A 53 -27.32 -15.32 -6.99
C LEU A 53 -26.21 -16.24 -7.50
N ILE A 54 -25.02 -16.09 -6.98
CA ILE A 54 -23.86 -16.90 -7.34
C ILE A 54 -23.90 -18.19 -6.53
N ASP A 55 -24.14 -19.30 -7.19
CA ASP A 55 -24.01 -20.65 -6.66
C ASP A 55 -22.65 -21.26 -7.00
N GLU A 56 -22.42 -22.50 -6.60
CA GLU A 56 -21.18 -23.22 -6.82
C GLU A 56 -20.83 -23.35 -8.30
N ALA A 57 -21.83 -23.65 -9.15
CA ALA A 57 -21.62 -23.83 -10.59
C ALA A 57 -21.19 -22.51 -11.26
N LEU A 58 -21.88 -21.41 -10.95
CA LEU A 58 -21.52 -20.08 -11.46
C LEU A 58 -20.19 -19.59 -10.92
N ALA A 59 -19.86 -19.92 -9.66
CA ALA A 59 -18.55 -19.56 -9.09
C ALA A 59 -17.40 -20.29 -9.81
N GLU A 60 -17.57 -21.55 -10.17
CA GLU A 60 -16.61 -22.31 -10.98
C GLU A 60 -16.53 -21.78 -12.43
N GLU A 61 -17.66 -21.42 -13.03
CA GLU A 61 -17.67 -20.80 -14.36
C GLU A 61 -16.94 -19.45 -14.38
N LEU A 62 -17.09 -18.63 -13.33
CA LEU A 62 -16.35 -17.37 -13.19
C LEU A 62 -14.84 -17.60 -13.07
N ASP A 63 -14.43 -18.60 -12.29
CA ASP A 63 -13.01 -18.97 -12.16
C ASP A 63 -12.44 -19.50 -13.48
N ASN A 64 -13.18 -20.33 -14.21
CA ASN A 64 -12.78 -20.86 -15.53
C ASN A 64 -12.65 -19.76 -16.59
N ASN A 65 -13.44 -18.69 -16.50
CA ASN A 65 -13.39 -17.54 -17.40
C ASN A 65 -12.37 -16.46 -16.93
N ASN A 66 -11.51 -16.77 -15.96
CA ASN A 66 -10.46 -15.90 -15.46
C ASN A 66 -10.96 -14.51 -14.97
N ILE A 67 -12.14 -14.49 -14.35
CA ILE A 67 -12.68 -13.28 -13.73
C ILE A 67 -12.01 -13.10 -12.37
N ASN A 68 -11.22 -12.05 -12.22
CA ASN A 68 -10.43 -11.79 -11.00
C ASN A 68 -11.08 -10.77 -10.04
N SER A 69 -12.17 -10.12 -10.48
CA SER A 69 -12.95 -9.21 -9.65
C SER A 69 -14.41 -9.27 -10.02
N ALA A 70 -15.29 -9.11 -9.04
CA ALA A 70 -16.72 -9.04 -9.24
C ALA A 70 -17.34 -7.99 -8.32
N LYS A 71 -18.29 -7.22 -8.84
CA LYS A 71 -19.05 -6.28 -8.02
C LYS A 71 -20.33 -6.96 -7.54
N VAL A 72 -20.41 -7.16 -6.24
CA VAL A 72 -21.50 -7.87 -5.58
C VAL A 72 -22.28 -6.97 -4.64
N ARG A 73 -23.53 -7.31 -4.39
CA ARG A 73 -24.34 -6.66 -3.36
C ARG A 73 -23.81 -7.04 -1.97
N SER A 74 -23.82 -6.07 -1.09
CA SER A 74 -23.31 -6.22 0.28
C SER A 74 -24.29 -5.66 1.30
N ALA A 75 -24.19 -6.13 2.53
CA ALA A 75 -24.88 -5.54 3.67
C ALA A 75 -24.62 -4.05 3.79
N ILE A 76 -23.39 -3.62 3.53
CA ILE A 76 -22.92 -2.22 3.64
C ILE A 76 -23.60 -1.30 2.65
N THR A 77 -23.82 -1.76 1.41
CA THR A 77 -24.42 -0.96 0.33
C THR A 77 -25.95 -1.05 0.30
N CYS A 78 -26.54 -1.75 1.26
CA CYS A 78 -28.00 -1.91 1.35
C CYS A 78 -28.68 -0.61 1.79
N GLU A 79 -29.71 -0.16 1.06
CA GLU A 79 -30.42 1.09 1.28
C GLU A 79 -31.66 0.95 2.20
N THR A 80 -31.92 -0.23 2.75
CA THR A 80 -33.03 -0.42 3.71
C THR A 80 -32.82 0.42 4.96
N SER A 81 -33.88 1.05 5.48
CA SER A 81 -33.82 1.82 6.71
C SER A 81 -33.57 0.96 7.95
N PHE A 82 -34.03 -0.28 7.94
CA PHE A 82 -33.89 -1.24 9.02
C PHE A 82 -33.50 -2.62 8.52
N GLY A 83 -32.41 -3.15 9.07
CA GLY A 83 -31.90 -4.47 8.70
C GLY A 83 -31.27 -4.51 7.31
N ILE A 84 -31.28 -5.66 6.69
CA ILE A 84 -30.66 -5.93 5.37
C ILE A 84 -31.73 -6.61 4.51
N CYS A 85 -31.85 -6.25 3.23
CA CYS A 85 -32.74 -6.95 2.30
C CYS A 85 -32.14 -8.29 1.88
N SER A 86 -32.99 -9.23 1.45
CA SER A 86 -32.57 -10.58 1.07
C SER A 86 -31.54 -10.58 -0.07
N MET A 87 -31.71 -9.70 -1.06
CA MET A 87 -30.78 -9.59 -2.19
C MET A 87 -29.40 -9.06 -1.79
N CYS A 88 -29.30 -8.13 -0.81
CA CYS A 88 -28.01 -7.63 -0.35
C CYS A 88 -27.29 -8.59 0.61
N TYR A 89 -28.04 -9.39 1.35
CA TYR A 89 -27.46 -10.44 2.19
C TYR A 89 -27.05 -11.66 1.35
N GLY A 90 -27.89 -12.03 0.37
CA GLY A 90 -27.68 -13.18 -0.50
C GLY A 90 -28.10 -14.50 0.15
N ARG A 91 -27.33 -15.56 -0.07
CA ARG A 91 -27.59 -16.93 0.37
C ARG A 91 -27.55 -17.08 1.88
N ASP A 92 -28.49 -17.79 2.44
CA ASP A 92 -28.38 -18.36 3.78
C ASP A 92 -27.37 -19.50 3.77
N LEU A 93 -26.30 -19.36 4.53
CA LEU A 93 -25.19 -20.32 4.55
C LEU A 93 -25.57 -21.67 5.15
N GLY A 94 -26.62 -21.73 5.98
CA GLY A 94 -27.11 -22.96 6.57
C GLY A 94 -28.06 -23.73 5.68
N ARG A 95 -28.91 -23.03 4.92
CA ARG A 95 -30.01 -23.63 4.11
C ARG A 95 -29.68 -23.68 2.61
N GLY A 96 -28.75 -22.88 2.14
CA GLY A 96 -28.29 -22.94 0.76
C GLY A 96 -29.14 -22.17 -0.28
N HIS A 97 -30.22 -21.53 0.11
CA HIS A 97 -31.06 -20.67 -0.75
C HIS A 97 -30.97 -19.20 -0.31
N LEU A 98 -31.60 -18.30 -1.06
CA LEU A 98 -31.70 -16.89 -0.69
C LEU A 98 -32.32 -16.78 0.71
N VAL A 99 -31.77 -15.91 1.55
CA VAL A 99 -32.22 -15.73 2.93
C VAL A 99 -33.69 -15.29 2.99
N ASP A 100 -34.47 -15.93 3.88
CA ASP A 100 -35.87 -15.58 4.09
C ASP A 100 -36.02 -14.26 4.86
N PRO A 101 -37.03 -13.44 4.51
CA PRO A 101 -37.35 -12.26 5.31
C PRO A 101 -37.73 -12.65 6.74
N GLY A 102 -37.09 -11.98 7.74
CA GLY A 102 -37.31 -12.26 9.16
C GLY A 102 -36.17 -13.01 9.84
N GLU A 103 -35.21 -13.52 9.10
CA GLU A 103 -34.01 -14.16 9.68
C GLU A 103 -33.19 -13.14 10.48
N ALA A 104 -32.70 -13.56 11.63
CA ALA A 104 -31.91 -12.71 12.55
C ALA A 104 -30.43 -12.68 12.17
N VAL A 105 -30.12 -12.17 10.98
CA VAL A 105 -28.77 -12.19 10.38
C VAL A 105 -27.70 -11.52 11.24
N GLY A 106 -28.07 -10.50 12.03
CA GLY A 106 -27.14 -9.84 12.98
C GLY A 106 -26.76 -10.78 14.13
N ILE A 107 -27.68 -11.59 14.64
CA ILE A 107 -27.40 -12.59 15.69
C ILE A 107 -26.50 -13.69 15.11
N VAL A 108 -26.83 -14.19 13.92
CA VAL A 108 -26.01 -15.19 13.20
C VAL A 108 -24.60 -14.66 12.99
N ALA A 109 -24.43 -13.41 12.57
CA ALA A 109 -23.12 -12.80 12.40
C ALA A 109 -22.35 -12.70 13.72
N ALA A 110 -22.99 -12.22 14.78
CA ALA A 110 -22.36 -12.11 16.10
C ALA A 110 -21.92 -13.47 16.67
N GLN A 111 -22.73 -14.51 16.49
CA GLN A 111 -22.40 -15.87 16.90
C GLN A 111 -21.26 -16.44 16.07
N SER A 112 -21.26 -16.26 14.74
CA SER A 112 -20.21 -16.76 13.84
C SER A 112 -18.85 -16.10 14.07
N ILE A 113 -18.83 -14.83 14.51
CA ILE A 113 -17.62 -14.10 14.87
C ILE A 113 -17.20 -14.45 16.32
N GLY A 114 -18.16 -14.60 17.24
CA GLY A 114 -17.89 -14.77 18.66
C GLY A 114 -17.52 -16.20 19.05
N GLU A 115 -18.06 -17.21 18.39
CA GLU A 115 -17.79 -18.62 18.70
C GLU A 115 -16.29 -18.95 18.57
N PRO A 116 -15.60 -18.65 17.48
CA PRO A 116 -14.17 -18.88 17.38
C PRO A 116 -13.34 -17.95 18.28
N GLY A 117 -13.94 -16.86 18.79
CA GLY A 117 -13.26 -15.92 19.69
C GLY A 117 -12.72 -16.55 20.95
N THR A 118 -13.31 -17.65 21.44
CA THR A 118 -12.79 -18.42 22.57
C THR A 118 -11.50 -19.16 22.24
N GLN A 119 -11.24 -19.43 20.97
CA GLN A 119 -10.02 -20.09 20.46
C GLN A 119 -8.92 -19.05 20.19
N LEU A 120 -9.30 -17.79 19.97
CA LEU A 120 -8.36 -16.68 19.82
C LEU A 120 -7.75 -16.40 21.19
N THR A 121 -6.48 -16.79 21.39
CA THR A 121 -5.79 -16.56 22.66
C THR A 121 -5.69 -15.07 22.97
N MET A 122 -5.93 -14.69 24.24
CA MET A 122 -5.70 -13.32 24.72
C MET A 122 -4.21 -12.94 24.75
N ARG A 123 -3.32 -13.91 24.53
CA ARG A 123 -1.89 -13.64 24.44
C ARG A 123 -1.59 -13.09 23.06
N THR A 124 -0.95 -11.94 23.04
CA THR A 124 -0.13 -11.53 21.90
C THR A 124 0.80 -12.68 21.62
N PHE A 125 0.59 -13.37 20.51
CA PHE A 125 1.62 -14.29 20.03
C PHE A 125 2.83 -13.42 19.72
N HIS A 126 3.83 -13.49 20.60
CA HIS A 126 5.17 -13.35 20.11
C HIS A 126 5.32 -14.45 19.07
N ILE A 127 5.23 -14.09 17.80
CA ILE A 127 5.68 -14.91 16.69
C ILE A 127 7.21 -14.94 16.80
N GLY A 128 7.65 -15.65 17.82
CA GLY A 128 9.04 -15.95 18.13
C GLY A 128 9.17 -17.45 18.20
N GLY A 129 8.82 -18.15 17.12
CA GLY A 129 8.94 -19.60 17.18
C GLY A 129 8.67 -20.37 15.92
N ALA A 130 7.93 -19.89 15.00
CA ALA A 130 8.06 -20.28 13.61
C ALA A 130 8.19 -18.96 12.92
N ALA A 131 9.43 -18.54 12.82
CA ALA A 131 9.77 -17.55 11.89
C ALA A 131 8.97 -17.86 10.62
N SER A 132 7.97 -17.04 10.30
CA SER A 132 8.18 -16.42 9.02
C SER A 132 9.63 -15.95 9.14
N SER A 133 10.57 -16.73 8.66
CA SER A 133 11.81 -16.22 8.20
C SER A 133 11.41 -15.19 7.16
N SER A 134 11.08 -13.99 7.60
CA SER A 134 11.59 -12.85 6.93
C SER A 134 13.12 -12.99 7.11
N SER A 135 13.71 -14.00 6.50
CA SER A 135 14.97 -13.83 5.84
C SER A 135 14.74 -12.49 5.18
N GLU A 136 15.41 -11.46 5.64
CA GLU A 136 15.27 -10.11 5.14
C GLU A 136 15.17 -10.23 3.64
N ASP A 137 13.90 -10.25 3.13
CA ASP A 137 13.62 -10.58 1.75
C ASP A 137 14.19 -9.45 0.93
N ASN A 138 15.36 -9.67 0.40
CA ASN A 138 16.07 -8.72 -0.45
C ASN A 138 15.73 -8.91 -1.93
N ALA A 139 14.78 -9.81 -2.21
CA ALA A 139 14.39 -10.15 -3.56
C ALA A 139 12.98 -10.73 -3.62
N ILE A 140 12.33 -10.52 -4.75
CA ILE A 140 11.13 -11.25 -5.15
C ILE A 140 11.56 -12.40 -6.06
N VAL A 141 11.17 -13.61 -5.66
CA VAL A 141 11.40 -14.84 -6.42
C VAL A 141 10.02 -15.40 -6.75
N VAL A 142 9.78 -15.75 -7.99
CA VAL A 142 8.52 -16.38 -8.41
C VAL A 142 8.49 -17.86 -8.05
N ASN A 143 7.36 -18.33 -7.57
CA ASN A 143 7.18 -19.74 -7.19
C ASN A 143 6.58 -20.58 -8.32
N ASN A 144 5.91 -19.93 -9.27
CA ASN A 144 5.22 -20.58 -10.38
C ASN A 144 5.75 -20.11 -11.73
N ALA A 145 5.54 -20.92 -12.77
CA ALA A 145 5.81 -20.53 -14.14
C ALA A 145 4.65 -19.67 -14.68
N GLY A 146 4.97 -18.68 -15.49
CA GLY A 146 3.96 -17.83 -16.11
C GLY A 146 4.55 -16.64 -16.83
N MET A 147 3.70 -15.75 -17.31
CA MET A 147 4.07 -14.51 -17.97
C MET A 147 3.98 -13.33 -16.99
N ILE A 148 5.04 -12.55 -16.92
CA ILE A 148 5.08 -11.33 -16.12
C ILE A 148 4.30 -10.23 -16.82
N ASN A 149 3.50 -9.50 -16.05
CA ASN A 149 2.81 -8.31 -16.49
C ASN A 149 3.00 -7.18 -15.45
N PHE A 150 3.53 -6.05 -15.90
CA PHE A 150 3.75 -4.88 -15.06
C PHE A 150 2.47 -4.05 -14.96
N SER A 151 2.20 -3.48 -13.79
CA SER A 151 1.10 -2.51 -13.65
C SER A 151 1.40 -1.24 -14.44
N SER A 152 0.36 -0.56 -14.92
CA SER A 152 0.48 0.71 -15.65
C SER A 152 1.18 1.83 -14.86
N ASP A 153 1.22 1.70 -13.53
CA ASP A 153 1.76 2.70 -12.62
C ASP A 153 3.26 2.54 -12.36
N ILE A 154 3.87 1.48 -12.93
CA ILE A 154 5.29 1.26 -12.77
C ILE A 154 6.08 2.26 -13.62
N LYS A 155 6.93 3.04 -12.95
CA LYS A 155 7.91 3.91 -13.60
C LYS A 155 9.29 3.36 -13.31
N THR A 156 10.07 3.15 -14.35
CA THR A 156 11.44 2.66 -14.25
C THR A 156 12.41 3.65 -14.86
N VAL A 157 13.63 3.63 -14.35
CA VAL A 157 14.75 4.39 -14.92
C VAL A 157 15.90 3.42 -15.14
N THR A 158 16.53 3.50 -16.30
CA THR A 158 17.68 2.64 -16.61
C THR A 158 18.94 3.19 -15.97
N ASN A 159 19.59 2.37 -15.15
CA ASN A 159 20.85 2.74 -14.51
C ASN A 159 22.06 2.54 -15.49
N LYS A 160 23.27 2.88 -15.01
CA LYS A 160 24.51 2.76 -15.76
C LYS A 160 24.79 1.33 -16.22
N ASP A 161 24.34 0.34 -15.48
CA ASP A 161 24.53 -1.10 -15.75
C ASP A 161 23.43 -1.67 -16.67
N LYS A 162 22.62 -0.80 -17.29
CA LYS A 162 21.48 -1.14 -18.16
C LYS A 162 20.38 -1.95 -17.44
N GLN A 163 20.30 -1.86 -16.13
CA GLN A 163 19.23 -2.45 -15.34
C GLN A 163 18.13 -1.41 -15.13
N GLU A 164 16.91 -1.86 -15.04
CA GLU A 164 15.76 -1.02 -14.73
C GLU A 164 15.59 -0.91 -13.22
N VAL A 165 15.54 0.31 -12.72
CA VAL A 165 15.32 0.62 -11.31
C VAL A 165 13.95 1.27 -11.15
N VAL A 166 13.16 0.78 -10.21
CA VAL A 166 11.80 1.27 -9.97
C VAL A 166 11.83 2.57 -9.17
N VAL A 167 11.21 3.61 -9.71
CA VAL A 167 11.10 4.94 -9.09
C VAL A 167 9.67 5.31 -8.70
N SER A 168 8.71 4.41 -8.88
CA SER A 168 7.33 4.55 -8.44
C SER A 168 7.07 3.77 -7.16
N ARG A 169 6.05 4.17 -6.37
CA ARG A 169 5.77 3.59 -5.04
C ARG A 169 4.74 2.48 -5.04
N ASN A 170 3.75 2.60 -5.90
CA ASN A 170 2.61 1.68 -5.95
C ASN A 170 2.76 0.65 -7.08
N SER A 171 4.00 0.29 -7.36
CA SER A 171 4.33 -0.67 -8.41
C SER A 171 3.94 -2.09 -8.01
N GLN A 172 3.27 -2.78 -8.91
CA GLN A 172 2.90 -4.17 -8.77
C GLN A 172 3.32 -4.95 -10.01
N VAL A 173 3.75 -6.16 -9.79
CA VAL A 173 4.02 -7.14 -10.85
C VAL A 173 3.09 -8.31 -10.63
N THR A 174 2.42 -8.71 -11.69
CA THR A 174 1.52 -9.85 -11.71
C THR A 174 2.09 -10.96 -12.57
N LEU A 175 1.96 -12.20 -12.11
CA LEU A 175 2.27 -13.40 -12.87
C LEU A 175 0.96 -14.01 -13.35
N ILE A 176 0.83 -14.18 -14.64
CA ILE A 176 -0.36 -14.73 -15.29
C ILE A 176 -0.02 -16.02 -16.04
N ASP A 177 -0.94 -16.97 -16.01
CA ASP A 177 -0.86 -18.22 -16.78
C ASP A 177 -1.10 -17.97 -18.27
N GLU A 178 -0.84 -18.95 -19.11
CA GLU A 178 -1.15 -18.95 -20.56
C GLU A 178 -2.61 -18.63 -20.86
N LYS A 179 -3.51 -18.96 -19.92
CA LYS A 179 -4.96 -18.69 -20.02
C LYS A 179 -5.34 -17.28 -19.52
N GLY A 180 -4.38 -16.46 -19.06
CA GLY A 180 -4.63 -15.13 -18.49
C GLY A 180 -5.13 -15.14 -17.04
N LYS A 181 -5.07 -16.29 -16.34
CA LYS A 181 -5.40 -16.39 -14.91
C LYS A 181 -4.26 -15.83 -14.07
N LEU A 182 -4.60 -15.01 -13.08
CA LEU A 182 -3.66 -14.47 -12.12
C LEU A 182 -3.17 -15.59 -11.17
N ILE A 183 -1.86 -15.82 -11.15
CA ILE A 183 -1.22 -16.83 -10.30
C ILE A 183 -0.58 -16.17 -9.10
N GLU A 184 0.23 -15.14 -9.32
CA GLU A 184 0.97 -14.42 -8.28
C GLU A 184 0.86 -12.93 -8.50
N GLN A 185 0.92 -12.17 -7.41
CA GLN A 185 0.99 -10.72 -7.43
C GLN A 185 1.98 -10.24 -6.38
N HIS A 186 2.98 -9.48 -6.80
CA HIS A 186 4.02 -8.96 -5.93
C HIS A 186 4.03 -7.44 -5.97
N LYS A 187 4.12 -6.82 -4.79
CA LYS A 187 4.35 -5.39 -4.67
C LYS A 187 5.84 -5.11 -4.75
N ILE A 188 6.24 -4.23 -5.67
CA ILE A 188 7.64 -3.84 -5.83
C ILE A 188 7.91 -2.59 -5.00
N ILE A 189 9.03 -2.61 -4.29
CA ILE A 189 9.48 -1.51 -3.44
C ILE A 189 10.20 -0.47 -4.30
N TYR A 190 10.02 0.82 -3.96
CA TYR A 190 10.81 1.91 -4.54
C TYR A 190 12.31 1.64 -4.38
N GLY A 191 13.05 1.80 -5.44
CA GLY A 191 14.48 1.52 -5.47
C GLY A 191 14.86 0.08 -5.79
N ALA A 192 13.90 -0.80 -6.00
CA ALA A 192 14.17 -2.16 -6.44
C ALA A 192 14.72 -2.19 -7.88
N THR A 193 15.71 -3.05 -8.10
CA THR A 193 16.23 -3.33 -9.42
C THR A 193 15.45 -4.48 -10.03
N LEU A 194 14.93 -4.30 -11.24
CA LEU A 194 14.24 -5.34 -12.00
C LEU A 194 15.25 -6.16 -12.81
N PHE A 195 15.08 -7.47 -12.77
CA PHE A 195 15.93 -8.41 -13.53
C PHE A 195 15.21 -8.97 -14.76
N VAL A 196 13.92 -8.70 -14.90
CA VAL A 196 13.05 -9.17 -15.98
C VAL A 196 12.34 -7.99 -16.62
N LYS A 197 11.92 -8.17 -17.86
CA LYS A 197 11.13 -7.18 -18.61
C LYS A 197 9.67 -7.56 -18.59
N ASP A 198 8.82 -6.57 -18.88
CA ASP A 198 7.40 -6.79 -19.08
C ASP A 198 7.13 -7.84 -20.17
N GLN A 199 6.06 -8.61 -20.00
CA GLN A 199 5.61 -9.67 -20.89
C GLN A 199 6.68 -10.79 -21.15
N THR A 200 7.55 -11.04 -20.17
CA THR A 200 8.53 -12.13 -20.22
C THR A 200 7.99 -13.37 -19.53
N ASN A 201 8.13 -14.53 -20.16
CA ASN A 201 7.85 -15.81 -19.52
C ASN A 201 8.96 -16.15 -18.52
N VAL A 202 8.57 -16.56 -17.33
CA VAL A 202 9.48 -16.90 -16.24
C VAL A 202 9.23 -18.31 -15.74
N GLU A 203 10.29 -18.94 -15.23
CA GLU A 203 10.24 -20.24 -14.59
C GLU A 203 10.25 -20.11 -13.07
N PRO A 204 9.75 -21.10 -12.32
CA PRO A 204 9.81 -21.11 -10.86
C PRO A 204 11.25 -20.95 -10.36
N GLY A 205 11.42 -20.15 -9.31
CA GLY A 205 12.73 -19.88 -8.71
C GLY A 205 13.51 -18.73 -9.37
N LEU A 206 12.96 -18.07 -10.41
CA LEU A 206 13.62 -16.91 -11.02
C LEU A 206 13.43 -15.67 -10.14
N LYS A 207 14.53 -14.95 -9.92
CA LYS A 207 14.50 -13.65 -9.22
C LYS A 207 14.05 -12.56 -10.18
N ILE A 208 12.93 -11.89 -9.87
CA ILE A 208 12.36 -10.84 -10.72
C ILE A 208 12.75 -9.43 -10.28
N ALA A 209 12.89 -9.20 -8.97
CA ALA A 209 13.31 -7.92 -8.42
C ALA A 209 14.22 -8.11 -7.21
N GLY A 210 15.07 -7.13 -6.90
CA GLY A 210 15.93 -7.15 -5.73
C GLY A 210 16.22 -5.76 -5.20
N TRP A 211 16.43 -5.66 -3.88
CA TRP A 211 16.72 -4.40 -3.18
C TRP A 211 17.61 -4.64 -1.96
N ASP A 212 18.07 -3.55 -1.34
CA ASP A 212 18.79 -3.57 -0.07
C ASP A 212 17.76 -3.48 1.08
N PRO A 213 17.67 -4.50 1.97
CA PRO A 213 16.70 -4.49 3.07
C PRO A 213 17.08 -3.53 4.20
N TYR A 214 18.36 -3.13 4.30
CA TYR A 214 18.87 -2.32 5.41
C TYR A 214 18.81 -0.82 5.17
N THR A 215 18.71 -0.43 3.90
CA THR A 215 18.71 0.98 3.53
C THR A 215 17.61 1.29 2.52
N ARG A 216 17.02 2.46 2.65
CA ARG A 216 16.13 3.02 1.65
C ARG A 216 16.91 3.99 0.77
N PRO A 217 17.07 3.71 -0.54
CA PRO A 217 17.79 4.61 -1.42
C PRO A 217 16.96 5.84 -1.78
N ILE A 218 17.63 6.97 -2.01
CA ILE A 218 17.11 8.10 -2.78
C ILE A 218 17.77 8.02 -4.14
N ILE A 219 16.99 7.90 -5.21
CA ILE A 219 17.48 7.61 -6.56
C ILE A 219 17.31 8.83 -7.44
N SER A 220 18.29 9.06 -8.31
CA SER A 220 18.20 10.10 -9.34
C SER A 220 17.30 9.63 -10.48
N GLU A 221 16.26 10.40 -10.80
CA GLU A 221 15.40 10.12 -11.94
C GLU A 221 15.96 10.68 -13.26
N VAL A 222 16.91 11.61 -13.18
CA VAL A 222 17.48 12.32 -14.33
C VAL A 222 19.00 12.35 -14.27
N GLU A 223 19.62 12.53 -15.41
CA GLU A 223 21.08 12.75 -15.47
C GLU A 223 21.42 14.18 -15.10
N GLY A 224 22.54 14.37 -14.41
CA GLY A 224 23.01 15.70 -14.05
C GLY A 224 24.33 15.70 -13.29
N ILE A 225 24.79 16.90 -12.96
CA ILE A 225 25.95 17.13 -12.11
C ILE A 225 25.43 17.43 -10.71
N VAL A 226 25.98 16.75 -9.73
CA VAL A 226 25.64 16.93 -8.30
C VAL A 226 26.06 18.31 -7.86
N GLN A 227 25.16 19.06 -7.27
CA GLN A 227 25.41 20.31 -6.58
C GLN A 227 24.85 20.22 -5.16
N PHE A 228 25.71 20.38 -4.18
CA PHE A 228 25.33 20.38 -2.78
C PHE A 228 24.77 21.74 -2.36
N THR A 229 23.64 21.71 -1.66
CA THR A 229 23.00 22.88 -1.10
C THR A 229 22.84 22.68 0.40
N ASP A 230 23.29 23.65 1.22
CA ASP A 230 23.23 23.61 2.69
C ASP A 230 23.93 22.39 3.32
N ILE A 231 24.93 21.81 2.65
CA ILE A 231 25.75 20.71 3.16
C ILE A 231 27.05 21.29 3.73
N ASP A 232 27.01 21.66 5.02
CA ASP A 232 28.14 22.22 5.74
C ASP A 232 28.64 21.22 6.78
N ASP A 233 29.93 20.86 6.70
CA ASP A 233 30.57 19.93 7.64
C ASP A 233 30.58 20.49 9.06
N GLY A 234 30.22 19.68 10.05
CA GLY A 234 30.08 20.07 11.46
C GLY A 234 28.84 20.91 11.79
N VAL A 235 28.06 21.34 10.81
CA VAL A 235 26.85 22.17 11.01
C VAL A 235 25.58 21.38 10.61
N THR A 236 25.50 20.92 9.38
CA THR A 236 24.34 20.17 8.85
C THR A 236 24.68 18.70 8.61
N VAL A 237 25.97 18.41 8.41
CA VAL A 237 26.44 17.05 8.13
C VAL A 237 27.72 16.78 8.96
N ARG A 238 28.03 15.50 9.15
CA ARG A 238 29.30 15.04 9.73
C ARG A 238 29.91 13.97 8.84
N SER A 239 31.21 13.99 8.70
CA SER A 239 31.95 12.94 8.02
C SER A 239 31.98 11.68 8.90
N LYS A 240 31.56 10.55 8.37
CA LYS A 240 31.59 9.23 8.99
C LYS A 240 32.45 8.33 8.12
N THR A 241 33.51 7.78 8.69
CA THR A 241 34.30 6.76 7.99
C THR A 241 33.85 5.39 8.46
N ASP A 242 33.49 4.55 7.54
CA ASP A 242 33.17 3.15 7.81
C ASP A 242 34.48 2.41 8.13
N GLU A 243 34.61 1.91 9.36
CA GLU A 243 35.80 1.21 9.84
C GLU A 243 36.09 -0.09 9.07
N LEU A 244 35.06 -0.71 8.47
CA LEU A 244 35.20 -1.97 7.74
C LEU A 244 35.61 -1.77 6.28
N THR A 245 35.05 -0.74 5.64
CA THR A 245 35.27 -0.50 4.19
C THR A 245 36.27 0.63 3.93
N GLY A 246 36.61 1.44 4.92
CA GLY A 246 37.49 2.61 4.79
C GLY A 246 36.89 3.75 3.94
N LEU A 247 35.60 3.65 3.56
CA LEU A 247 34.91 4.64 2.75
C LEU A 247 34.39 5.76 3.65
N SER A 248 34.69 7.01 3.30
CA SER A 248 34.10 8.17 3.96
C SER A 248 32.72 8.47 3.38
N SER A 249 31.73 8.47 4.23
CA SER A 249 30.37 8.90 3.92
C SER A 249 30.01 10.16 4.70
N ILE A 250 29.13 10.96 4.15
CA ILE A 250 28.59 12.15 4.78
C ILE A 250 27.26 11.77 5.41
N GLU A 251 27.13 11.89 6.72
CA GLU A 251 25.88 11.65 7.45
C GLU A 251 25.20 12.98 7.78
N VAL A 252 23.90 13.09 7.46
CA VAL A 252 23.08 14.27 7.78
C VAL A 252 22.76 14.27 9.28
N ILE A 253 23.16 15.34 9.98
CA ILE A 253 22.91 15.51 11.42
C ILE A 253 21.43 15.82 11.66
N ASP A 254 20.86 15.24 12.73
CA ASP A 254 19.49 15.58 13.14
C ASP A 254 19.38 17.06 13.50
N VAL A 255 18.29 17.70 13.12
CA VAL A 255 18.06 19.14 13.36
C VAL A 255 18.11 19.47 14.86
N ALA A 256 17.74 18.53 15.74
CA ALA A 256 17.83 18.70 17.19
C ALA A 256 19.29 18.81 17.69
N GLU A 257 20.20 18.13 17.02
CA GLU A 257 21.65 18.09 17.39
C GLU A 257 22.46 19.18 16.69
N ARG A 258 21.87 19.92 15.72
CA ARG A 258 22.57 20.96 14.97
C ARG A 258 22.84 22.21 15.83
N PRO A 259 23.97 22.88 15.61
CA PRO A 259 24.23 24.23 16.13
C PRO A 259 23.14 25.21 15.67
N SER A 260 22.95 26.31 16.39
CA SER A 260 21.93 27.32 16.08
C SER A 260 22.00 27.83 14.65
N ALA A 261 23.18 27.92 14.04
CA ALA A 261 23.41 28.34 12.65
C ALA A 261 22.94 27.31 11.60
N GLY A 262 22.74 26.05 12.00
CA GLY A 262 22.31 24.97 11.09
C GLY A 262 20.85 24.58 11.20
N LYS A 263 20.10 25.16 12.14
CA LYS A 263 18.69 24.76 12.38
C LYS A 263 17.72 25.15 11.25
N ASP A 264 18.03 26.23 10.54
CA ASP A 264 17.20 26.72 9.43
C ASP A 264 17.67 26.20 8.07
N LYS A 265 18.78 25.46 8.02
CA LYS A 265 19.33 24.91 6.78
C LYS A 265 18.71 23.56 6.46
N VAL A 266 18.40 23.34 5.17
CA VAL A 266 17.84 22.09 4.65
C VAL A 266 18.85 21.46 3.69
N PRO A 267 19.65 20.47 4.16
CA PRO A 267 20.59 19.78 3.28
C PRO A 267 19.87 19.16 2.10
N SER A 268 20.31 19.46 0.90
CA SER A 268 19.72 18.92 -0.32
C SER A 268 20.77 18.72 -1.41
N ILE A 269 20.46 17.84 -2.35
CA ILE A 269 21.25 17.57 -3.55
C ILE A 269 20.43 18.05 -4.74
N ALA A 270 20.93 19.05 -5.45
CA ALA A 270 20.39 19.48 -6.72
C ALA A 270 21.16 18.84 -7.87
N LEU A 271 20.46 18.50 -8.94
CA LEU A 271 21.07 18.06 -10.19
C LEU A 271 21.02 19.21 -11.19
N VAL A 272 22.18 19.59 -11.68
CA VAL A 272 22.34 20.70 -12.62
C VAL A 272 22.95 20.23 -13.93
N ASP A 273 22.66 20.97 -14.99
CA ASP A 273 23.28 20.74 -16.29
C ASP A 273 24.73 21.31 -16.32
N SER A 274 25.42 21.13 -17.44
CA SER A 274 26.77 21.67 -17.65
C SER A 274 26.84 23.21 -17.58
N LYS A 275 25.71 23.90 -17.55
CA LYS A 275 25.60 25.37 -17.44
C LYS A 275 25.18 25.82 -16.05
N GLY A 276 25.08 24.92 -15.08
CA GLY A 276 24.68 25.21 -13.70
C GLY A 276 23.17 25.48 -13.52
N LYS A 277 22.34 25.13 -14.52
CA LYS A 277 20.89 25.26 -14.41
C LYS A 277 20.29 23.97 -13.86
N PRO A 278 19.29 24.04 -12.94
CA PRO A 278 18.61 22.85 -12.45
C PRO A 278 17.98 22.04 -13.59
N VAL A 279 18.21 20.73 -13.59
CA VAL A 279 17.59 19.82 -14.56
C VAL A 279 16.11 19.66 -14.21
N PRO A 280 15.18 19.75 -15.17
CA PRO A 280 13.76 19.57 -14.90
C PRO A 280 13.42 18.09 -14.69
N LEU A 281 12.56 17.81 -13.71
CA LEU A 281 12.10 16.49 -13.32
C LEU A 281 10.67 16.25 -13.83
N GLY A 282 10.45 15.16 -14.54
CA GLY A 282 9.14 14.70 -14.99
C GLY A 282 8.39 15.69 -15.89
N GLU A 283 7.08 15.44 -16.06
CA GLU A 283 6.18 16.23 -16.91
C GLU A 283 5.95 17.66 -16.40
N HIS A 284 6.05 17.88 -15.09
CA HIS A 284 5.80 19.16 -14.43
C HIS A 284 7.00 20.11 -14.43
N LYS A 285 8.15 19.69 -14.98
CA LYS A 285 9.39 20.48 -15.06
C LYS A 285 9.83 21.10 -13.72
N THR A 286 9.56 20.40 -12.61
CA THR A 286 10.09 20.80 -11.30
C THR A 286 11.60 20.65 -11.29
N PRO A 287 12.36 21.54 -10.63
CA PRO A 287 13.81 21.38 -10.54
C PRO A 287 14.16 20.09 -9.80
N ALA A 288 15.14 19.33 -10.30
CA ALA A 288 15.61 18.10 -9.66
C ALA A 288 16.40 18.45 -8.38
N ASN A 289 15.68 18.65 -7.29
CA ASN A 289 16.24 18.92 -5.96
C ASN A 289 15.74 17.85 -4.98
N TYR A 290 16.68 17.15 -4.36
CA TYR A 290 16.40 16.04 -3.45
C TYR A 290 16.79 16.45 -2.03
N SER A 291 15.78 16.69 -1.20
CA SER A 291 15.99 17.00 0.22
C SER A 291 16.49 15.75 0.96
N LEU A 292 17.48 15.92 1.81
CA LEU A 292 18.11 14.85 2.57
C LEU A 292 17.50 14.80 3.99
N PRO A 293 16.81 13.72 4.35
CA PRO A 293 16.32 13.54 5.71
C PRO A 293 17.47 13.32 6.71
N SER A 294 17.18 13.49 7.99
CA SER A 294 18.11 13.19 9.08
C SER A 294 18.63 11.75 8.98
N LYS A 295 19.91 11.57 9.30
CA LYS A 295 20.63 10.28 9.21
C LYS A 295 20.85 9.73 7.80
N ALA A 296 20.50 10.47 6.74
CA ALA A 296 20.82 10.06 5.38
C ALA A 296 22.33 10.00 5.17
N LEU A 297 22.81 8.93 4.53
CA LEU A 297 24.21 8.70 4.20
C LEU A 297 24.44 9.05 2.73
N VAL A 298 25.33 10.00 2.48
CA VAL A 298 25.71 10.44 1.13
C VAL A 298 27.13 10.00 0.82
N ASN A 299 27.31 9.20 -0.22
CA ASN A 299 28.61 8.72 -0.67
C ASN A 299 29.09 9.44 -1.95
N LEU A 300 28.50 10.59 -2.25
CA LEU A 300 28.81 11.39 -3.43
C LEU A 300 29.71 12.56 -3.07
N LYS A 301 30.39 13.05 -4.08
CA LYS A 301 31.16 14.31 -4.00
C LYS A 301 30.46 15.35 -4.84
N ASP A 302 30.57 16.61 -4.39
CA ASP A 302 30.09 17.75 -5.17
C ASP A 302 30.77 17.82 -6.54
N GLY A 303 30.01 18.19 -7.57
CA GLY A 303 30.50 18.23 -8.95
C GLY A 303 30.57 16.86 -9.67
N LYS A 304 30.21 15.74 -9.03
CA LYS A 304 30.20 14.43 -9.71
C LYS A 304 29.06 14.36 -10.72
N LYS A 305 29.36 13.88 -11.94
CA LYS A 305 28.33 13.57 -12.94
C LYS A 305 27.65 12.25 -12.57
N LEU A 306 26.32 12.25 -12.53
CA LEU A 306 25.47 11.10 -12.27
C LEU A 306 24.61 10.76 -13.48
N HIS A 307 24.36 9.47 -13.63
CA HIS A 307 23.37 8.95 -14.57
C HIS A 307 22.02 8.76 -13.85
N ALA A 308 20.96 8.76 -14.62
CA ALA A 308 19.66 8.38 -14.11
C ALA A 308 19.71 6.96 -13.49
N GLY A 309 18.95 6.71 -12.42
CA GLY A 309 18.94 5.43 -11.72
C GLY A 309 20.09 5.23 -10.71
N GLU A 310 21.04 6.18 -10.58
CA GLU A 310 22.07 6.09 -9.54
C GLU A 310 21.56 6.58 -8.17
N VAL A 311 22.12 5.99 -7.10
CA VAL A 311 21.73 6.31 -5.72
C VAL A 311 22.40 7.61 -5.30
N LEU A 312 21.60 8.60 -4.88
CA LEU A 312 22.02 9.89 -4.35
C LEU A 312 22.39 9.78 -2.86
N ALA A 313 21.52 9.15 -2.09
CA ALA A 313 21.69 8.96 -0.66
C ALA A 313 21.03 7.64 -0.22
N ARG A 314 21.43 7.14 0.93
CA ARG A 314 20.82 5.98 1.57
C ARG A 314 20.34 6.36 2.96
N ILE A 315 19.11 6.03 3.27
CA ILE A 315 18.52 6.24 4.60
C ILE A 315 18.58 4.90 5.32
N PRO A 316 19.36 4.75 6.40
CA PRO A 316 19.37 3.53 7.19
C PRO A 316 17.97 3.27 7.73
N LEU A 317 17.46 2.09 7.51
CA LEU A 317 16.28 1.61 8.19
C LEU A 317 16.76 1.14 9.56
N GLU A 318 16.64 1.99 10.59
CA GLU A 318 16.81 1.51 11.96
C GLU A 318 15.83 0.36 12.13
N GLY A 319 16.35 -0.82 12.49
CA GLY A 319 15.56 -2.04 12.60
C GLY A 319 14.24 -1.70 13.29
N SER A 320 13.15 -1.94 12.58
CA SER A 320 11.83 -1.62 13.11
C SER A 320 11.76 -2.25 14.48
N LYS A 321 11.73 -1.41 15.54
CA LYS A 321 11.34 -1.88 16.86
C LYS A 321 10.12 -2.73 16.60
N THR A 322 10.21 -4.00 16.93
CA THR A 322 9.08 -4.94 16.81
C THR A 322 7.86 -4.19 17.31
N LYS A 323 7.05 -3.72 16.36
CA LYS A 323 5.82 -3.01 16.72
C LYS A 323 5.08 -4.02 17.55
N ASP A 324 4.75 -3.64 18.77
CA ASP A 324 3.90 -4.42 19.65
C ASP A 324 2.53 -4.52 18.95
N ILE A 325 2.42 -5.47 18.02
CA ILE A 325 1.22 -5.70 17.25
C ILE A 325 0.30 -6.44 18.20
N THR A 326 -0.65 -5.70 18.78
CA THR A 326 -1.75 -6.35 19.48
C THR A 326 -2.46 -7.28 18.50
N GLY A 327 -2.28 -8.58 18.70
CA GLY A 327 -2.91 -9.63 17.90
C GLY A 327 -4.10 -10.27 18.63
N GLY A 328 -4.73 -11.24 17.98
CA GLY A 328 -5.82 -12.01 18.57
C GLY A 328 -7.09 -11.20 18.84
N LEU A 329 -7.87 -11.63 19.83
CA LEU A 329 -9.17 -11.04 20.18
C LEU A 329 -9.13 -9.55 20.49
N PRO A 330 -8.12 -8.99 21.21
CA PRO A 330 -8.02 -7.56 21.43
C PRO A 330 -7.95 -6.75 20.14
N ARG A 331 -7.24 -7.23 19.12
CA ARG A 331 -7.16 -6.56 17.81
C ARG A 331 -8.52 -6.52 17.11
N VAL A 332 -9.26 -7.63 17.15
CA VAL A 332 -10.61 -7.71 16.58
C VAL A 332 -11.55 -6.71 17.27
N ALA A 333 -11.49 -6.62 18.62
CA ALA A 333 -12.27 -5.65 19.37
C ALA A 333 -11.92 -4.20 18.99
N ASP A 334 -10.63 -3.87 18.90
CA ASP A 334 -10.17 -2.53 18.50
C ASP A 334 -10.65 -2.15 17.07
N LEU A 335 -10.70 -3.12 16.15
CA LEU A 335 -11.18 -2.90 14.79
C LEU A 335 -12.69 -2.66 14.75
N PHE A 336 -13.50 -3.45 15.47
CA PHE A 336 -14.95 -3.25 15.54
C PHE A 336 -15.34 -1.97 16.28
N GLU A 337 -14.57 -1.56 17.29
CA GLU A 337 -14.77 -0.28 17.98
C GLU A 337 -14.18 0.90 17.20
N ALA A 338 -13.55 0.66 16.06
CA ALA A 338 -12.86 1.65 15.25
C ALA A 338 -11.90 2.53 16.07
N ARG A 339 -11.18 1.94 17.04
CA ARG A 339 -10.23 2.67 17.88
C ARG A 339 -9.13 3.28 17.03
N LYS A 340 -8.84 4.55 17.29
CA LYS A 340 -7.73 5.25 16.63
C LYS A 340 -6.40 4.68 17.14
N PRO A 341 -5.56 4.13 16.25
CA PRO A 341 -4.28 3.58 16.66
C PRO A 341 -3.35 4.69 17.19
N LYS A 342 -2.52 4.33 18.16
CA LYS A 342 -1.39 5.19 18.56
C LYS A 342 -0.46 5.30 17.35
N ASP A 343 0.04 6.49 17.09
CA ASP A 343 0.94 6.71 15.96
C ASP A 343 0.35 6.32 14.57
N ALA A 344 -0.92 6.65 14.33
CA ALA A 344 -1.58 6.42 13.05
C ALA A 344 -0.82 7.06 11.89
N ALA A 345 -0.75 6.38 10.75
CA ALA A 345 -0.20 6.93 9.50
C ALA A 345 -0.92 8.23 9.14
N VAL A 346 -0.20 9.16 8.54
CA VAL A 346 -0.78 10.40 8.00
C VAL A 346 -1.09 10.16 6.53
N LEU A 347 -2.32 10.43 6.14
CA LEU A 347 -2.78 10.30 4.76
C LEU A 347 -2.91 11.68 4.10
N ALA A 348 -2.73 11.73 2.79
CA ALA A 348 -2.92 12.93 1.99
C ALA A 348 -4.40 13.39 1.99
N GLU A 349 -4.64 14.65 2.32
CA GLU A 349 -6.00 15.21 2.35
C GLU A 349 -6.53 15.56 0.97
N GLU A 350 -5.64 15.96 0.05
CA GLU A 350 -5.96 16.30 -1.34
C GLU A 350 -4.87 15.78 -2.28
N SER A 351 -5.23 15.65 -3.56
CA SER A 351 -4.29 15.31 -4.64
C SER A 351 -3.49 16.55 -5.04
N GLY A 352 -2.19 16.43 -5.20
CA GLY A 352 -1.35 17.56 -5.57
C GLY A 352 0.15 17.28 -5.47
N ILE A 353 0.94 18.33 -5.56
CA ILE A 353 2.40 18.27 -5.48
C ILE A 353 2.84 18.63 -4.06
N ILE A 354 3.73 17.81 -3.49
CA ILE A 354 4.30 18.01 -2.17
C ILE A 354 5.49 18.99 -2.24
N ALA A 355 5.53 19.89 -1.26
CA ALA A 355 6.70 20.69 -0.95
C ALA A 355 6.97 20.65 0.55
N PHE A 356 8.25 20.62 0.94
CA PHE A 356 8.65 20.72 2.33
C PHE A 356 8.77 22.18 2.74
N GLY A 357 8.01 22.58 3.76
CA GLY A 357 8.07 23.91 4.35
C GLY A 357 9.06 23.98 5.52
N LYS A 358 9.21 25.19 6.07
CA LYS A 358 10.08 25.41 7.26
C LYS A 358 9.61 24.57 8.44
N GLU A 359 10.55 23.90 9.07
CA GLU A 359 10.30 23.10 10.27
C GLU A 359 9.84 23.96 11.45
N THR A 360 8.92 23.47 12.22
CA THR A 360 8.36 24.20 13.37
C THR A 360 8.29 23.31 14.60
N LYS A 361 8.97 23.69 15.68
CA LYS A 361 8.88 23.05 17.03
C LYS A 361 8.83 21.50 17.02
N GLY A 362 9.78 20.85 16.33
CA GLY A 362 9.86 19.38 16.31
C GLY A 362 8.90 18.70 15.32
N LYS A 363 8.27 19.46 14.41
CA LYS A 363 7.41 18.96 13.35
C LYS A 363 7.94 19.39 11.98
N VAL A 364 7.84 18.52 11.00
CA VAL A 364 8.08 18.83 9.59
C VAL A 364 6.80 19.40 9.02
N ARG A 365 6.88 20.53 8.35
CA ARG A 365 5.75 21.12 7.61
C ARG A 365 5.77 20.58 6.20
N LEU A 366 4.69 19.93 5.81
CA LEU A 366 4.40 19.53 4.44
C LEU A 366 3.34 20.46 3.87
N VAL A 367 3.56 20.90 2.67
CA VAL A 367 2.62 21.74 1.91
C VAL A 367 2.19 20.98 0.67
N ILE A 368 0.91 20.72 0.53
CA ILE A 368 0.33 20.11 -0.66
C ILE A 368 -0.26 21.23 -1.51
N THR A 369 0.22 21.38 -2.74
CA THR A 369 -0.34 22.29 -3.72
C THR A 369 -1.31 21.48 -4.60
N PRO A 370 -2.64 21.72 -4.50
CA PRO A 370 -3.63 20.94 -5.23
C PRO A 370 -3.46 21.02 -6.74
N ASP A 371 -3.82 19.94 -7.44
CA ASP A 371 -3.84 19.91 -8.90
C ASP A 371 -4.82 20.95 -9.45
N GLY A 372 -4.39 21.73 -10.45
CA GLY A 372 -5.22 22.79 -11.03
C GLY A 372 -5.37 24.06 -10.16
N ALA A 373 -4.48 24.23 -9.18
CA ALA A 373 -4.51 25.38 -8.28
C ALA A 373 -4.44 26.69 -9.05
N THR A 374 -5.46 27.52 -8.88
CA THR A 374 -5.46 28.93 -9.30
C THR A 374 -4.88 29.78 -8.17
N LYS A 375 -4.46 31.01 -8.45
CA LYS A 375 -3.87 31.94 -7.44
C LYS A 375 -4.70 32.13 -6.16
N LYS A 376 -5.94 31.63 -6.12
CA LYS A 376 -6.85 31.70 -4.96
C LYS A 376 -7.00 30.37 -4.20
N THR A 377 -6.42 29.28 -4.70
CA THR A 377 -6.51 27.97 -4.03
C THR A 377 -5.54 27.97 -2.86
N GLN A 378 -6.02 27.71 -1.65
CA GLN A 378 -5.18 27.61 -0.46
C GLN A 378 -4.37 26.30 -0.52
N ASN A 379 -3.07 26.41 -0.29
CA ASN A 379 -2.22 25.25 -0.07
C ASN A 379 -2.62 24.59 1.26
N ILE A 380 -2.60 23.26 1.28
CA ILE A 380 -2.89 22.49 2.48
C ILE A 380 -1.60 22.26 3.23
N GLU A 381 -1.53 22.75 4.47
CA GLU A 381 -0.37 22.57 5.34
C GLU A 381 -0.61 21.45 6.35
N MET A 382 0.31 20.49 6.40
CA MET A 382 0.28 19.38 7.34
C MET A 382 1.55 19.41 8.21
N LEU A 383 1.37 19.22 9.52
CA LEU A 383 2.48 19.20 10.48
C LEU A 383 2.72 17.77 10.99
N ILE A 384 3.79 17.15 10.54
CA ILE A 384 4.15 15.77 10.88
C ILE A 384 5.26 15.75 11.90
N PRO A 385 5.17 14.98 13.00
CA PRO A 385 6.25 14.84 13.97
C PRO A 385 7.53 14.30 13.32
N LYS A 386 8.69 14.84 13.71
CA LYS A 386 9.99 14.48 13.11
C LYS A 386 10.43 13.02 13.30
N HIS A 387 9.94 12.38 14.35
CA HIS A 387 10.25 10.97 14.61
C HIS A 387 9.57 10.00 13.64
N ARG A 388 8.69 10.50 12.78
CA ARG A 388 8.01 9.70 11.77
C ARG A 388 8.80 9.64 10.49
N ILE A 389 8.85 8.46 9.91
CA ILE A 389 9.46 8.25 8.61
C ILE A 389 8.48 8.75 7.55
N LEU A 390 8.90 9.74 6.79
CA LEU A 390 8.14 10.22 5.64
C LEU A 390 8.34 9.25 4.47
N THR A 391 7.24 8.89 3.83
CA THR A 391 7.27 8.03 2.64
C THR A 391 7.31 8.83 1.34
N VAL A 392 7.17 10.14 1.42
CA VAL A 392 7.03 11.06 0.28
C VAL A 392 8.31 11.89 0.07
N PHE A 393 8.54 12.33 -1.16
CA PHE A 393 9.66 13.18 -1.54
C PHE A 393 9.18 14.58 -1.97
N GLU A 394 10.09 15.55 -1.93
CA GLU A 394 9.80 16.90 -2.39
C GLU A 394 9.57 16.92 -3.91
N GLY A 395 8.52 17.64 -4.34
CA GLY A 395 8.14 17.71 -5.74
C GLY A 395 7.35 16.52 -6.28
N GLU A 396 7.04 15.55 -5.43
CA GLU A 396 6.26 14.38 -5.83
C GLU A 396 4.77 14.69 -5.89
N ARG A 397 4.10 14.11 -6.89
CA ARG A 397 2.65 14.14 -7.00
C ARG A 397 2.06 12.99 -6.20
N ILE A 398 1.13 13.32 -5.33
CA ILE A 398 0.36 12.37 -4.53
C ILE A 398 -1.13 12.47 -4.84
N GLU A 399 -1.84 11.39 -4.57
CA GLU A 399 -3.29 11.34 -4.66
C GLU A 399 -3.92 11.42 -3.28
N LYS A 400 -5.17 11.89 -3.24
CA LYS A 400 -5.96 11.94 -2.01
C LYS A 400 -6.06 10.54 -1.37
N GLY A 401 -5.67 10.45 -0.11
CA GLY A 401 -5.65 9.20 0.64
C GLY A 401 -4.33 8.42 0.56
N ASP A 402 -3.31 8.90 -0.17
CA ASP A 402 -1.99 8.27 -0.16
C ASP A 402 -1.30 8.39 1.19
N ILE A 403 -0.46 7.43 1.51
CA ILE A 403 0.28 7.38 2.77
C ILE A 403 1.47 8.34 2.69
N ILE A 404 1.48 9.35 3.55
CA ILE A 404 2.57 10.33 3.67
C ILE A 404 3.60 9.91 4.71
N SER A 405 3.16 9.36 5.83
CA SER A 405 4.06 8.86 6.86
C SER A 405 3.75 7.41 7.22
N ASP A 406 4.76 6.67 7.67
CA ASP A 406 4.58 5.31 8.15
C ASP A 406 3.67 5.26 9.39
N GLY A 407 3.07 4.10 9.61
CA GLY A 407 2.21 3.82 10.76
C GLY A 407 1.00 2.97 10.40
N PRO A 408 0.25 2.48 11.40
CA PRO A 408 -1.01 1.79 11.17
C PRO A 408 -2.07 2.76 10.63
N LEU A 409 -2.90 2.28 9.72
CA LEU A 409 -3.97 3.09 9.15
C LEU A 409 -5.10 3.31 10.18
N SER A 410 -5.64 4.53 10.20
CA SER A 410 -6.80 4.88 11.02
C SER A 410 -8.09 4.61 10.24
N PRO A 411 -9.05 3.82 10.76
CA PRO A 411 -10.34 3.60 10.09
C PRO A 411 -11.08 4.90 9.77
N HIS A 412 -11.03 5.88 10.67
CA HIS A 412 -11.67 7.19 10.49
C HIS A 412 -11.08 7.98 9.30
N ASP A 413 -9.75 7.93 9.13
CA ASP A 413 -9.08 8.64 8.05
C ASP A 413 -9.33 7.93 6.71
N ILE A 414 -9.41 6.60 6.69
CA ILE A 414 -9.82 5.84 5.51
C ILE A 414 -11.24 6.22 5.10
N LEU A 415 -12.18 6.25 6.05
CA LEU A 415 -13.57 6.62 5.75
C LEU A 415 -13.65 8.03 5.15
N ARG A 416 -12.96 8.99 5.79
CA ARG A 416 -12.98 10.40 5.38
C ARG A 416 -12.38 10.63 3.99
N LEU A 417 -11.29 9.94 3.66
CA LEU A 417 -10.49 10.22 2.47
C LEU A 417 -10.75 9.25 1.33
N ARG A 418 -10.99 7.97 1.62
CA ARG A 418 -11.14 6.91 0.63
C ARG A 418 -12.58 6.37 0.49
N GLY A 419 -13.46 6.69 1.45
CA GLY A 419 -14.86 6.31 1.42
C GLY A 419 -15.16 4.92 2.01
N ILE A 420 -16.46 4.56 1.96
CA ILE A 420 -17.02 3.36 2.60
C ILE A 420 -16.46 2.06 1.99
N PRO A 421 -16.36 1.87 0.67
CA PRO A 421 -15.89 0.61 0.11
C PRO A 421 -14.45 0.27 0.54
N GLN A 422 -13.57 1.26 0.57
CA GLN A 422 -12.18 1.07 0.99
C GLN A 422 -12.06 0.78 2.49
N LEU A 423 -12.87 1.44 3.30
CA LEU A 423 -12.94 1.15 4.74
C LEU A 423 -13.43 -0.28 4.98
N THR A 424 -14.48 -0.71 4.28
CA THR A 424 -15.02 -2.07 4.41
C THR A 424 -13.97 -3.10 4.07
N ASN A 425 -13.31 -2.96 2.93
CA ASN A 425 -12.25 -3.87 2.51
C ASN A 425 -11.10 -3.90 3.52
N PHE A 426 -10.70 -2.73 4.05
CA PHE A 426 -9.64 -2.65 5.07
C PHE A 426 -10.03 -3.42 6.34
N ILE A 427 -11.23 -3.15 6.91
CA ILE A 427 -11.63 -3.78 8.18
C ILE A 427 -11.88 -5.28 7.99
N VAL A 428 -12.53 -5.68 6.88
CA VAL A 428 -12.77 -7.11 6.60
C VAL A 428 -11.45 -7.85 6.48
N ASN A 429 -10.49 -7.34 5.72
CA ASN A 429 -9.20 -8.00 5.55
C ASN A 429 -8.43 -8.09 6.88
N GLU A 430 -8.33 -6.99 7.64
CA GLU A 430 -7.63 -6.98 8.94
C GLU A 430 -8.25 -7.96 9.95
N ILE A 431 -9.58 -8.10 9.98
CA ILE A 431 -10.26 -9.08 10.85
C ILE A 431 -10.01 -10.50 10.33
N GLN A 432 -10.17 -10.73 9.04
CA GLN A 432 -9.92 -12.04 8.43
C GLN A 432 -8.50 -12.52 8.65
N ASP A 433 -7.51 -11.63 8.59
CA ASP A 433 -6.10 -11.99 8.85
C ASP A 433 -5.91 -12.52 10.27
N VAL A 434 -6.58 -11.88 11.27
CA VAL A 434 -6.52 -12.38 12.65
C VAL A 434 -7.11 -13.79 12.77
N TYR A 435 -8.24 -14.06 12.10
CA TYR A 435 -8.89 -15.38 12.16
C TYR A 435 -8.13 -16.42 11.33
N ARG A 436 -7.64 -16.07 10.14
CA ARG A 436 -6.86 -16.98 9.28
C ARG A 436 -5.57 -17.44 9.94
N LEU A 437 -4.87 -16.57 10.67
CA LEU A 437 -3.68 -16.95 11.47
C LEU A 437 -3.97 -18.03 12.50
N GLN A 438 -5.23 -18.21 12.90
CA GLN A 438 -5.69 -19.26 13.81
C GLN A 438 -6.34 -20.45 13.07
N GLY A 439 -6.31 -20.45 11.74
CA GLY A 439 -6.93 -21.48 10.91
C GLY A 439 -8.48 -21.45 10.91
N VAL A 440 -9.07 -20.32 11.29
CA VAL A 440 -10.53 -20.14 11.34
C VAL A 440 -10.99 -19.40 10.10
N LEU A 441 -12.00 -19.94 9.41
CA LEU A 441 -12.63 -19.33 8.25
C LEU A 441 -13.99 -18.75 8.63
N ILE A 442 -14.18 -17.46 8.44
CA ILE A 442 -15.44 -16.74 8.65
C ILE A 442 -15.87 -16.13 7.31
N ASN A 443 -17.15 -16.23 6.95
CA ASN A 443 -17.62 -15.56 5.73
C ASN A 443 -17.65 -14.04 5.92
N ASP A 444 -17.12 -13.30 4.95
CA ASP A 444 -17.04 -11.84 4.94
C ASP A 444 -18.38 -11.16 5.25
N LYS A 445 -19.50 -11.73 4.80
CA LYS A 445 -20.85 -11.17 5.01
C LYS A 445 -21.20 -10.99 6.50
N HIS A 446 -20.66 -11.80 7.39
CA HIS A 446 -20.91 -11.66 8.83
C HIS A 446 -20.23 -10.40 9.37
N ILE A 447 -18.98 -10.16 8.95
CA ILE A 447 -18.23 -8.96 9.31
C ILE A 447 -18.93 -7.72 8.74
N GLU A 448 -19.32 -7.75 7.46
CA GLU A 448 -20.04 -6.66 6.82
C GLU A 448 -21.38 -6.35 7.50
N THR A 449 -22.09 -7.39 7.98
CA THR A 449 -23.37 -7.22 8.69
C THR A 449 -23.18 -6.45 9.99
N ILE A 450 -22.11 -6.72 10.74
CA ILE A 450 -21.79 -5.97 11.97
C ILE A 450 -21.32 -4.55 11.65
N LEU A 451 -20.50 -4.38 10.62
CA LEU A 451 -20.01 -3.05 10.23
C LEU A 451 -21.14 -2.10 9.77
N ARG A 452 -22.24 -2.65 9.28
CA ARG A 452 -23.40 -1.84 8.89
C ARG A 452 -24.12 -1.21 10.08
N GLN A 453 -24.11 -1.84 11.24
CA GLN A 453 -24.72 -1.32 12.46
C GLN A 453 -23.95 -0.14 13.04
#